data_19ee7f94e13c27d1fc75cd147a776b25
#
_entry.id   19ee7f94e13c27d1fc75cd147a776b25
#
_cell.length_a   1.000
_cell.length_b   1.000
_cell.length_c   1.000
_cell.angle_alpha   90.00
_cell.angle_beta   90.00
_cell.angle_gamma   90.00
#
_symmetry.space_group_name_H-M   'P 1'
#
loop_
_entity.id
_entity.type
_entity.pdbx_description
1 polymer ?
#
loop_
_entity_poly.entity_id
_entity_poly.type
_entity_poly.pdbx_seq_one_letter_code
_entity_poly.pdbx_strand_id
1 'polypeptide(L)'
;MLVVTLAILILAVIYVIRGIRFVPQQQVYVVERLGKFNRCLDAGVRIVWPIIERVRARLDMRLLQIDIEPQNVITKDNVGVTIDSTVFFQVINPEQATYSVASLHAAIANICMSAMRQSIGKMQLDETLDGREKIAADIRTALDEATANWGIRIERVEILDISPPADIRQAMNLQMQAEREKRAAILTAEGEKQSAILRAQGEKESAILRAEGEKEARIREAEGMKTAQELEAQGRAEAIRLVAQAEKERIRLLTESGLPPNVLAYRSFEALEKLAEGTSNTVFVPTSAADTLASAGALAQMFNRQNGDKNQGTGESK
;
A
#
# COMPACT_ATOMS: atom_id res chain seq x y z
N MET A 1 40.66 -73.56 52.67
CA MET A 1 41.46 -72.66 51.82
C MET A 1 40.62 -72.30 50.53
N LEU A 2 40.18 -73.25 49.75
CA LEU A 2 39.48 -73.02 48.47
C LEU A 2 38.20 -72.21 48.60
N VAL A 3 37.35 -72.38 49.63
CA VAL A 3 36.11 -71.66 49.90
C VAL A 3 36.41 -70.18 50.26
N VAL A 4 37.46 -69.92 51.02
CA VAL A 4 37.88 -68.57 51.42
C VAL A 4 38.39 -67.78 50.21
N THR A 5 39.18 -68.42 49.34
CA THR A 5 39.68 -67.77 48.11
C THR A 5 38.56 -67.51 47.14
N LEU A 6 37.59 -68.38 47.01
CA LEU A 6 36.39 -68.17 46.16
C LEU A 6 35.51 -67.00 46.69
N ALA A 7 35.29 -66.94 48.01
CA ALA A 7 34.57 -65.83 48.65
C ALA A 7 35.26 -64.50 48.42
N ILE A 8 36.58 -64.38 48.52
CA ILE A 8 37.32 -63.15 48.25
C ILE A 8 37.20 -62.73 46.76
N LEU A 9 37.31 -63.75 45.88
CA LEU A 9 37.16 -63.49 44.44
C LEU A 9 35.77 -62.95 44.08
N ILE A 10 34.73 -63.58 44.65
CA ILE A 10 33.32 -63.08 44.47
C ILE A 10 33.19 -61.67 45.02
N LEU A 11 33.70 -61.37 46.17
CA LEU A 11 33.63 -60.05 46.80
C LEU A 11 34.42 -59.01 45.98
N ALA A 12 35.60 -59.39 45.41
CA ALA A 12 36.29 -58.49 44.46
C ALA A 12 35.52 -58.23 43.19
N VAL A 13 34.84 -59.22 42.60
CA VAL A 13 33.98 -59.05 41.42
C VAL A 13 32.82 -58.14 41.74
N ILE A 14 32.14 -58.35 42.89
CA ILE A 14 31.04 -57.51 43.33
C ILE A 14 31.50 -56.03 43.52
N TYR A 15 32.71 -55.87 44.09
CA TYR A 15 33.30 -54.54 44.28
C TYR A 15 33.58 -53.84 42.95
N VAL A 16 34.10 -54.49 41.95
CA VAL A 16 34.37 -53.93 40.63
C VAL A 16 33.06 -53.59 39.94
N ILE A 17 32.07 -54.49 40.00
CA ILE A 17 30.74 -54.26 39.37
C ILE A 17 30.06 -53.02 39.99
N ARG A 18 30.15 -52.87 41.33
CA ARG A 18 29.57 -51.68 42.00
C ARG A 18 30.34 -50.39 41.73
N GLY A 19 31.62 -50.49 41.31
CA GLY A 19 32.44 -49.35 40.89
C GLY A 19 32.08 -48.78 39.51
N ILE A 20 31.48 -49.58 38.63
CA ILE A 20 31.11 -49.15 37.28
C ILE A 20 29.88 -48.27 37.36
N ARG A 21 30.00 -47.06 36.81
CA ARG A 21 28.87 -46.11 36.66
C ARG A 21 28.70 -45.75 35.21
N PHE A 22 27.45 -45.81 34.75
CA PHE A 22 27.01 -45.33 33.45
C PHE A 22 26.52 -43.91 33.61
N VAL A 23 27.20 -42.96 33.01
CA VAL A 23 26.80 -41.56 33.00
C VAL A 23 26.06 -41.29 31.68
N PRO A 24 24.77 -40.90 31.71
CA PRO A 24 24.02 -40.55 30.52
C PRO A 24 24.64 -39.34 29.79
N GLN A 25 24.31 -39.22 28.50
CA GLN A 25 24.66 -38.05 27.69
C GLN A 25 24.07 -36.79 28.32
N GLN A 26 24.79 -35.67 28.28
CA GLN A 26 24.38 -34.39 28.87
C GLN A 26 24.22 -34.40 30.40
N GLN A 27 24.72 -35.41 31.10
CA GLN A 27 24.86 -35.42 32.56
C GLN A 27 26.29 -35.47 32.98
N VAL A 28 26.58 -34.80 34.08
CA VAL A 28 27.89 -34.83 34.72
C VAL A 28 27.74 -35.21 36.19
N TYR A 29 28.53 -36.17 36.66
CA TYR A 29 28.58 -36.60 38.05
C TYR A 29 29.76 -35.99 38.74
N VAL A 30 29.54 -35.24 39.81
CA VAL A 30 30.57 -34.66 40.66
C VAL A 30 30.99 -35.70 41.71
N VAL A 31 32.27 -36.07 41.73
CA VAL A 31 32.80 -37.11 42.61
C VAL A 31 33.73 -36.50 43.65
N GLU A 32 33.43 -36.83 44.89
CA GLU A 32 34.28 -36.53 46.07
C GLU A 32 35.11 -37.75 46.47
N ARG A 33 36.34 -37.49 46.89
CA ARG A 33 37.20 -38.47 47.54
C ARG A 33 37.47 -38.00 48.94
N LEU A 34 37.04 -38.81 49.95
CA LEU A 34 37.21 -38.50 51.38
C LEU A 34 36.74 -37.07 51.76
N GLY A 35 35.64 -36.59 51.13
CA GLY A 35 35.04 -35.26 51.40
C GLY A 35 35.69 -34.10 50.63
N LYS A 36 36.68 -34.34 49.77
CA LYS A 36 37.23 -33.32 48.86
C LYS A 36 36.77 -33.58 47.44
N PHE A 37 36.55 -32.51 46.66
CA PHE A 37 36.38 -32.61 45.24
C PHE A 37 37.55 -33.34 44.59
N ASN A 38 37.27 -34.30 43.74
CA ASN A 38 38.28 -35.07 43.03
C ASN A 38 38.21 -34.86 41.52
N ARG A 39 37.04 -35.09 40.92
CA ARG A 39 36.84 -34.97 39.47
C ARG A 39 35.36 -34.95 39.11
N CYS A 40 35.08 -34.48 37.90
CA CYS A 40 33.78 -34.62 37.24
C CYS A 40 33.84 -35.85 36.30
N LEU A 41 32.78 -36.62 36.26
CA LEU A 41 32.59 -37.73 35.33
C LEU A 41 31.69 -37.33 34.22
N ASP A 42 32.23 -37.22 33.00
CA ASP A 42 31.50 -36.99 31.79
C ASP A 42 30.77 -38.25 31.30
N ALA A 43 29.90 -38.10 30.32
CA ALA A 43 29.13 -39.18 29.72
C ALA A 43 29.98 -40.37 29.31
N GLY A 44 29.41 -41.57 29.49
CA GLY A 44 30.02 -42.83 29.18
C GLY A 44 30.20 -43.76 30.39
N VAL A 45 31.00 -44.81 30.22
CA VAL A 45 31.33 -45.77 31.29
C VAL A 45 32.48 -45.21 32.11
N ARG A 46 32.26 -45.03 33.41
CA ARG A 46 33.26 -44.51 34.34
C ARG A 46 33.38 -45.39 35.57
N ILE A 47 34.57 -45.44 36.13
CA ILE A 47 34.87 -46.24 37.32
C ILE A 47 34.99 -45.27 38.50
N VAL A 48 34.25 -45.58 39.55
CA VAL A 48 34.24 -44.87 40.84
C VAL A 48 34.61 -45.90 41.94
N TRP A 49 35.54 -45.56 42.81
CA TRP A 49 35.98 -46.47 43.89
C TRP A 49 34.94 -46.43 45.02
N PRO A 50 34.11 -47.50 45.20
CA PRO A 50 32.91 -47.42 46.04
C PRO A 50 33.15 -47.09 47.53
N ILE A 51 34.36 -47.33 48.05
CA ILE A 51 34.72 -47.11 49.47
C ILE A 51 35.28 -45.69 49.68
N ILE A 52 36.05 -45.18 48.72
CA ILE A 52 36.81 -43.96 48.89
C ILE A 52 36.16 -42.77 48.15
N GLU A 53 35.48 -43.05 47.05
CA GLU A 53 34.83 -42.05 46.19
C GLU A 53 33.31 -42.13 46.34
N ARG A 54 32.71 -40.97 46.40
CA ARG A 54 31.24 -40.83 46.46
C ARG A 54 30.75 -39.83 45.41
N VAL A 55 29.68 -40.17 44.69
CA VAL A 55 28.98 -39.22 43.83
C VAL A 55 28.20 -38.24 44.70
N ARG A 56 28.61 -36.97 44.72
CA ARG A 56 28.00 -35.89 45.50
C ARG A 56 26.74 -35.36 44.84
N ALA A 57 26.84 -35.03 43.53
CA ALA A 57 25.76 -34.46 42.77
C ALA A 57 25.72 -35.06 41.35
N ARG A 58 24.53 -35.08 40.81
CA ARG A 58 24.25 -35.42 39.41
C ARG A 58 23.65 -34.19 38.77
N LEU A 59 24.36 -33.54 37.88
CA LEU A 59 23.91 -32.30 37.24
C LEU A 59 23.58 -32.57 35.80
N ASP A 60 22.47 -31.95 35.34
CA ASP A 60 22.07 -31.95 33.95
C ASP A 60 22.71 -30.73 33.29
N MET A 61 23.35 -30.93 32.14
CA MET A 61 24.04 -29.88 31.38
C MET A 61 23.16 -29.29 30.29
N ARG A 62 21.91 -29.76 30.16
CA ARG A 62 20.93 -29.22 29.23
C ARG A 62 20.43 -27.88 29.74
N LEU A 63 19.71 -27.16 28.89
CA LEU A 63 18.97 -26.00 29.30
C LEU A 63 17.88 -26.42 30.28
N LEU A 64 17.92 -25.85 31.47
CA LEU A 64 16.97 -26.11 32.55
C LEU A 64 16.07 -24.91 32.74
N GLN A 65 14.84 -25.17 33.21
CA GLN A 65 13.82 -24.17 33.50
C GLN A 65 13.50 -24.20 35.00
N ILE A 66 13.36 -23.01 35.56
CA ILE A 66 12.83 -22.81 36.93
C ILE A 66 11.64 -21.88 36.81
N ASP A 67 10.48 -22.36 37.21
CA ASP A 67 9.30 -21.54 37.39
C ASP A 67 9.36 -20.84 38.73
N ILE A 68 9.24 -19.53 38.71
CA ILE A 68 9.22 -18.68 39.90
C ILE A 68 7.78 -18.52 40.35
N GLU A 69 7.50 -18.79 41.61
CA GLU A 69 6.15 -18.60 42.15
C GLU A 69 5.66 -17.16 41.95
N PRO A 70 4.37 -16.96 41.60
CA PRO A 70 3.80 -15.63 41.42
C PRO A 70 4.07 -14.70 42.60
N GLN A 71 4.63 -13.54 42.34
CA GLN A 71 5.00 -12.56 43.36
C GLN A 71 4.12 -11.31 43.31
N ASN A 72 3.67 -10.85 44.46
CA ASN A 72 3.02 -9.54 44.58
C ASN A 72 4.08 -8.46 44.76
N VAL A 73 4.13 -7.53 43.83
CA VAL A 73 5.07 -6.40 43.82
C VAL A 73 4.29 -5.08 43.71
N ILE A 74 4.79 -4.06 44.35
CA ILE A 74 4.18 -2.72 44.31
C ILE A 74 4.97 -1.88 43.30
N THR A 75 4.28 -1.32 42.32
CA THR A 75 4.84 -0.39 41.32
C THR A 75 5.10 1.00 41.95
N LYS A 76 5.79 1.87 41.21
CA LYS A 76 6.11 3.24 41.62
C LYS A 76 4.87 4.09 41.93
N ASP A 77 3.78 3.86 41.24
CA ASP A 77 2.47 4.51 41.39
C ASP A 77 1.57 3.83 42.45
N ASN A 78 2.19 3.00 43.30
CA ASN A 78 1.56 2.32 44.48
C ASN A 78 0.45 1.33 44.09
N VAL A 79 0.53 0.70 42.91
CA VAL A 79 -0.37 -0.37 42.52
C VAL A 79 0.29 -1.72 42.79
N GLY A 80 -0.42 -2.64 43.49
CA GLY A 80 0.04 -4.02 43.68
C GLY A 80 -0.21 -4.84 42.43
N VAL A 81 0.82 -5.44 41.86
CA VAL A 81 0.73 -6.34 40.68
C VAL A 81 1.24 -7.72 41.02
N THR A 82 0.58 -8.74 40.53
CA THR A 82 1.06 -10.13 40.61
C THR A 82 1.76 -10.47 39.36
N ILE A 83 3.02 -10.96 39.48
CA ILE A 83 3.88 -11.26 38.36
C ILE A 83 4.34 -12.69 38.43
N ASP A 84 4.25 -13.36 37.30
CA ASP A 84 4.69 -14.72 37.08
C ASP A 84 5.86 -14.73 36.10
N SER A 85 6.92 -15.52 36.40
CA SER A 85 8.13 -15.55 35.61
C SER A 85 8.82 -16.88 35.62
N THR A 86 9.60 -17.12 34.55
CA THR A 86 10.40 -18.33 34.37
C THR A 86 11.83 -17.97 34.01
N VAL A 87 12.79 -18.65 34.62
CA VAL A 87 14.21 -18.47 34.36
C VAL A 87 14.77 -19.70 33.65
N PHE A 88 15.41 -19.48 32.51
CA PHE A 88 16.14 -20.50 31.77
C PHE A 88 17.64 -20.37 32.01
N PHE A 89 18.25 -21.44 32.46
CA PHE A 89 19.68 -21.45 32.77
C PHE A 89 20.31 -22.76 32.35
N GLN A 90 21.62 -22.74 32.18
CA GLN A 90 22.44 -23.91 31.88
C GLN A 90 23.63 -23.99 32.83
N VAL A 91 23.95 -25.19 33.29
CA VAL A 91 25.14 -25.44 34.09
C VAL A 91 26.37 -25.53 33.16
N ILE A 92 27.40 -24.73 33.40
CA ILE A 92 28.66 -24.74 32.63
C ILE A 92 29.75 -25.39 33.41
N ASN A 93 29.89 -25.05 34.69
CA ASN A 93 30.91 -25.64 35.56
C ASN A 93 30.21 -26.41 36.69
N PRO A 94 30.19 -27.76 36.61
CA PRO A 94 29.54 -28.62 37.59
C PRO A 94 30.15 -28.52 38.99
N GLU A 95 31.46 -28.28 39.11
CA GLU A 95 32.15 -28.12 40.39
C GLU A 95 31.60 -26.89 41.14
N GLN A 96 31.65 -25.74 40.48
CA GLN A 96 31.15 -24.49 41.06
C GLN A 96 29.66 -24.57 41.39
N ALA A 97 28.83 -25.16 40.49
CA ALA A 97 27.41 -25.34 40.71
C ALA A 97 27.08 -26.21 41.94
N THR A 98 27.98 -27.12 42.30
CA THR A 98 27.79 -28.03 43.45
C THR A 98 28.25 -27.42 44.77
N TYR A 99 29.34 -26.63 44.77
CA TYR A 99 29.98 -26.19 46.00
C TYR A 99 29.82 -24.71 46.34
N SER A 100 29.51 -23.86 45.34
CA SER A 100 29.36 -22.43 45.61
C SER A 100 28.03 -22.09 46.30
N VAL A 101 26.99 -22.91 46.12
CA VAL A 101 25.63 -22.63 46.61
C VAL A 101 24.98 -23.91 47.16
N ALA A 102 24.30 -23.82 48.26
CA ALA A 102 23.64 -24.98 48.88
C ALA A 102 22.45 -25.52 48.09
N SER A 103 21.65 -24.62 47.50
CA SER A 103 20.51 -24.94 46.62
C SER A 103 20.49 -23.94 45.47
N LEU A 104 20.87 -24.38 44.28
CA LEU A 104 20.94 -23.57 43.12
C LEU A 104 19.56 -22.99 42.73
N HIS A 105 18.53 -23.85 42.74
CA HIS A 105 17.15 -23.44 42.39
C HIS A 105 16.63 -22.37 43.34
N ALA A 106 16.75 -22.58 44.66
CA ALA A 106 16.25 -21.61 45.66
C ALA A 106 17.03 -20.29 45.58
N ALA A 107 18.34 -20.33 45.32
CA ALA A 107 19.17 -19.14 45.22
C ALA A 107 18.79 -18.30 43.97
N ILE A 108 18.65 -18.96 42.80
CA ILE A 108 18.21 -18.29 41.58
C ILE A 108 16.81 -17.66 41.77
N ALA A 109 15.87 -18.41 42.35
CA ALA A 109 14.53 -17.93 42.62
C ALA A 109 14.54 -16.68 43.53
N ASN A 110 15.31 -16.70 44.64
CA ASN A 110 15.40 -15.57 45.57
C ASN A 110 15.98 -14.30 44.88
N ILE A 111 17.01 -14.45 44.09
CA ILE A 111 17.61 -13.32 43.36
C ILE A 111 16.66 -12.81 42.32
N CYS A 112 16.00 -13.68 41.55
CA CYS A 112 15.00 -13.32 40.58
C CYS A 112 13.86 -12.50 41.23
N MET A 113 13.29 -12.96 42.34
CA MET A 113 12.27 -12.26 43.11
C MET A 113 12.74 -10.88 43.59
N SER A 114 13.98 -10.79 44.08
CA SER A 114 14.58 -9.53 44.51
C SER A 114 14.79 -8.54 43.36
N ALA A 115 15.35 -9.00 42.27
CA ALA A 115 15.57 -8.21 41.06
C ALA A 115 14.25 -7.73 40.45
N MET A 116 13.25 -8.61 40.38
CA MET A 116 11.90 -8.29 39.93
C MET A 116 11.27 -7.17 40.76
N ARG A 117 11.33 -7.28 42.09
CA ARG A 117 10.81 -6.24 43.00
C ARG A 117 11.54 -4.92 42.82
N GLN A 118 12.84 -4.94 42.59
CA GLN A 118 13.64 -3.74 42.37
C GLN A 118 13.36 -3.08 41.01
N SER A 119 13.23 -3.84 39.94
CA SER A 119 12.95 -3.30 38.60
C SER A 119 11.55 -2.69 38.55
N ILE A 120 10.54 -3.41 39.00
CA ILE A 120 9.13 -2.99 38.96
C ILE A 120 8.84 -1.83 39.90
N GLY A 121 9.45 -1.80 41.11
CA GLY A 121 9.31 -0.69 42.05
C GLY A 121 9.81 0.66 41.53
N LYS A 122 10.56 0.67 40.43
CA LYS A 122 11.01 1.90 39.73
C LYS A 122 10.12 2.32 38.59
N MET A 123 9.22 1.45 38.13
CA MET A 123 8.37 1.63 36.94
C MET A 123 6.93 1.94 37.34
N GLN A 124 6.20 2.68 36.50
CA GLN A 124 4.75 2.85 36.62
C GLN A 124 4.03 1.60 36.08
N LEU A 125 2.73 1.48 36.43
CA LEU A 125 1.94 0.33 36.00
C LEU A 125 1.93 0.17 34.46
N ASP A 126 1.67 1.25 33.73
CA ASP A 126 1.65 1.24 32.26
C ASP A 126 3.01 0.82 31.67
N GLU A 127 4.10 1.39 32.24
CA GLU A 127 5.46 1.01 31.83
C GLU A 127 5.78 -0.45 32.14
N THR A 128 5.22 -0.99 33.22
CA THR A 128 5.41 -2.39 33.63
C THR A 128 4.71 -3.35 32.67
N LEU A 129 3.50 -3.00 32.21
CA LEU A 129 2.71 -3.81 31.30
C LEU A 129 3.31 -3.84 29.89
N ASP A 130 3.81 -2.69 29.40
CA ASP A 130 4.41 -2.55 28.08
C ASP A 130 5.89 -2.96 28.07
N GLY A 131 6.59 -2.81 29.20
CA GLY A 131 8.04 -2.97 29.32
C GLY A 131 8.51 -4.35 29.73
N ARG A 132 7.79 -5.43 29.46
CA ARG A 132 8.16 -6.81 29.85
C ARG A 132 9.58 -7.19 29.46
N GLU A 133 9.99 -6.83 28.26
CA GLU A 133 11.35 -7.12 27.76
C GLU A 133 12.44 -6.40 28.58
N LYS A 134 12.19 -5.16 28.96
CA LYS A 134 13.10 -4.37 29.79
C LYS A 134 13.23 -4.96 31.19
N ILE A 135 12.12 -5.35 31.81
CA ILE A 135 12.12 -6.01 33.12
C ILE A 135 12.90 -7.34 33.02
N ALA A 136 12.65 -8.15 32.00
CA ALA A 136 13.36 -9.41 31.80
C ALA A 136 14.88 -9.19 31.62
N ALA A 137 15.30 -8.15 30.90
CA ALA A 137 16.71 -7.78 30.71
C ALA A 137 17.35 -7.32 32.05
N ASP A 138 16.66 -6.48 32.83
CA ASP A 138 17.12 -6.02 34.13
C ASP A 138 17.32 -7.21 35.10
N ILE A 139 16.35 -8.12 35.14
CA ILE A 139 16.41 -9.33 35.99
C ILE A 139 17.55 -10.22 35.52
N ARG A 140 17.71 -10.42 34.21
CA ARG A 140 18.80 -11.22 33.65
C ARG A 140 20.16 -10.64 34.06
N THR A 141 20.35 -9.33 33.95
CA THR A 141 21.60 -8.66 34.33
C THR A 141 21.90 -8.88 35.80
N ALA A 142 20.91 -8.70 36.68
CA ALA A 142 21.07 -8.93 38.10
C ALA A 142 21.39 -10.41 38.45
N LEU A 143 20.78 -11.36 37.74
CA LEU A 143 21.07 -12.78 37.87
C LEU A 143 22.47 -13.12 37.38
N ASP A 144 22.88 -12.60 36.20
CA ASP A 144 24.21 -12.84 35.65
C ASP A 144 25.34 -12.37 36.60
N GLU A 145 25.16 -11.16 37.18
CA GLU A 145 26.09 -10.63 38.19
C GLU A 145 26.19 -11.53 39.45
N ALA A 146 25.04 -11.93 39.97
CA ALA A 146 25.00 -12.73 41.20
C ALA A 146 25.46 -14.15 40.99
N THR A 147 25.25 -14.74 39.83
CA THR A 147 25.55 -16.14 39.52
C THR A 147 26.91 -16.35 38.86
N ALA A 148 27.69 -15.28 38.60
CA ALA A 148 29.00 -15.33 37.92
C ALA A 148 29.96 -16.38 38.49
N ASN A 149 29.95 -16.60 39.83
CA ASN A 149 30.81 -17.53 40.53
C ASN A 149 30.16 -18.90 40.77
N TRP A 150 28.93 -19.15 40.30
CA TRP A 150 28.21 -20.39 40.52
C TRP A 150 28.36 -21.40 39.39
N GLY A 151 29.09 -21.04 38.33
CA GLY A 151 29.35 -21.92 37.19
C GLY A 151 28.07 -22.23 36.38
N ILE A 152 27.13 -21.33 36.37
CA ILE A 152 25.91 -21.38 35.56
C ILE A 152 25.86 -20.17 34.61
N ARG A 153 25.09 -20.29 33.56
CA ARG A 153 24.76 -19.20 32.65
C ARG A 153 23.26 -19.03 32.59
N ILE A 154 22.81 -17.82 32.74
CA ILE A 154 21.40 -17.48 32.53
C ILE A 154 21.21 -17.20 31.04
N GLU A 155 20.42 -18.03 30.35
CA GLU A 155 20.15 -17.85 28.92
C GLU A 155 19.13 -16.75 28.71
N ARG A 156 17.99 -16.84 29.41
CA ARG A 156 16.91 -15.86 29.33
C ARG A 156 16.01 -15.92 30.56
N VAL A 157 15.32 -14.80 30.78
CA VAL A 157 14.23 -14.68 31.74
C VAL A 157 12.95 -14.35 30.95
N GLU A 158 11.88 -15.03 31.21
CA GLU A 158 10.58 -14.79 30.60
C GLU A 158 9.57 -14.38 31.66
N ILE A 159 8.84 -13.32 31.39
CA ILE A 159 7.70 -12.88 32.19
C ILE A 159 6.45 -13.46 31.54
N LEU A 160 5.78 -14.36 32.24
CA LEU A 160 4.59 -15.06 31.74
C LEU A 160 3.35 -14.17 31.80
N ASP A 161 3.09 -13.62 32.96
CA ASP A 161 1.93 -12.74 33.15
C ASP A 161 2.22 -11.62 34.18
N ILE A 162 1.55 -10.47 33.94
CA ILE A 162 1.53 -9.33 34.85
C ILE A 162 0.07 -8.98 35.08
N SER A 163 -0.44 -9.33 36.26
CA SER A 163 -1.85 -9.20 36.60
C SER A 163 -2.06 -8.10 37.64
N PRO A 164 -2.60 -6.94 37.26
CA PRO A 164 -3.06 -5.94 38.20
C PRO A 164 -4.35 -6.40 38.93
N PRO A 165 -4.71 -5.82 40.09
CA PRO A 165 -5.97 -6.07 40.78
C PRO A 165 -7.18 -5.84 39.87
N ALA A 166 -8.26 -6.56 40.13
CA ALA A 166 -9.46 -6.54 39.29
C ALA A 166 -10.04 -5.13 39.09
N ASP A 167 -10.06 -4.33 40.15
CA ASP A 167 -10.58 -2.96 40.12
C ASP A 167 -9.78 -2.05 39.21
N ILE A 168 -8.47 -2.14 39.30
CA ILE A 168 -7.54 -1.37 38.41
C ILE A 168 -7.68 -1.82 36.97
N ARG A 169 -7.75 -3.13 36.73
CA ARG A 169 -7.96 -3.70 35.40
C ARG A 169 -9.26 -3.21 34.77
N GLN A 170 -10.34 -3.13 35.54
CA GLN A 170 -11.62 -2.61 35.06
C GLN A 170 -11.53 -1.12 34.71
N ALA A 171 -10.90 -0.31 35.57
CA ALA A 171 -10.69 1.11 35.32
C ALA A 171 -9.84 1.36 34.05
N MET A 172 -8.74 0.61 33.88
CA MET A 172 -7.89 0.67 32.69
C MET A 172 -8.65 0.28 31.41
N ASN A 173 -9.48 -0.77 31.47
CA ASN A 173 -10.29 -1.19 30.31
C ASN A 173 -11.25 -0.08 29.88
N LEU A 174 -11.93 0.56 30.83
CA LEU A 174 -12.83 1.69 30.56
C LEU A 174 -12.06 2.89 29.97
N GLN A 175 -10.90 3.22 30.54
CA GLN A 175 -10.04 4.29 30.03
C GLN A 175 -9.55 4.00 28.60
N MET A 176 -9.05 2.79 28.36
CA MET A 176 -8.60 2.37 27.02
C MET A 176 -9.74 2.36 26.01
N GLN A 177 -10.95 1.94 26.42
CA GLN A 177 -12.13 2.00 25.55
C GLN A 177 -12.45 3.44 25.18
N ALA A 178 -12.52 4.36 26.13
CA ALA A 178 -12.79 5.77 25.88
C ALA A 178 -11.72 6.42 24.99
N GLU A 179 -10.46 6.07 25.20
CA GLU A 179 -9.37 6.57 24.34
C GLU A 179 -9.44 6.02 22.91
N ARG A 180 -9.77 4.74 22.75
CA ARG A 180 -10.00 4.14 21.41
C ARG A 180 -11.18 4.79 20.70
N GLU A 181 -12.28 5.01 21.39
CA GLU A 181 -13.46 5.71 20.84
C GLU A 181 -13.10 7.14 20.41
N LYS A 182 -12.36 7.88 21.25
CA LYS A 182 -11.86 9.22 20.91
C LYS A 182 -10.97 9.20 19.68
N ARG A 183 -9.99 8.28 19.63
CA ARG A 183 -9.09 8.14 18.47
C ARG A 183 -9.87 7.76 17.20
N ALA A 184 -10.83 6.85 17.31
CA ALA A 184 -11.69 6.47 16.19
C ALA A 184 -12.52 7.65 15.66
N ALA A 185 -13.11 8.45 16.57
CA ALA A 185 -13.87 9.64 16.20
C ALA A 185 -12.99 10.70 15.50
N ILE A 186 -11.78 10.94 16.00
CA ILE A 186 -10.82 11.86 15.38
C ILE A 186 -10.44 11.36 13.97
N LEU A 187 -10.08 10.09 13.82
CA LEU A 187 -9.68 9.50 12.55
C LEU A 187 -10.82 9.53 11.52
N THR A 188 -12.05 9.28 11.98
CA THR A 188 -13.25 9.37 11.12
C THR A 188 -13.46 10.81 10.64
N ALA A 189 -13.39 11.80 11.55
CA ALA A 189 -13.53 13.21 11.19
C ALA A 189 -12.42 13.71 10.25
N GLU A 190 -11.19 13.30 10.47
CA GLU A 190 -10.07 13.57 9.56
C GLU A 190 -10.28 12.93 8.19
N GLY A 191 -10.75 11.67 8.14
CA GLY A 191 -11.09 10.97 6.91
C GLY A 191 -12.21 11.66 6.12
N GLU A 192 -13.26 12.11 6.79
CA GLU A 192 -14.35 12.87 6.18
C GLU A 192 -13.85 14.21 5.62
N LYS A 193 -13.06 14.95 6.41
CA LYS A 193 -12.44 16.20 5.97
C LYS A 193 -11.57 16.00 4.73
N GLN A 194 -10.71 14.99 4.75
CA GLN A 194 -9.83 14.67 3.63
C GLN A 194 -10.63 14.25 2.38
N SER A 195 -11.68 13.44 2.57
CA SER A 195 -12.57 13.04 1.50
C SER A 195 -13.30 14.24 0.88
N ALA A 196 -13.79 15.18 1.70
CA ALA A 196 -14.44 16.40 1.23
C ALA A 196 -13.46 17.30 0.44
N ILE A 197 -12.22 17.46 0.91
CA ILE A 197 -11.18 18.21 0.21
C ILE A 197 -10.87 17.57 -1.16
N LEU A 198 -10.66 16.25 -1.19
CA LEU A 198 -10.36 15.53 -2.44
C LEU A 198 -11.52 15.60 -3.45
N ARG A 199 -12.79 15.51 -2.98
CA ARG A 199 -13.95 15.70 -3.84
C ARG A 199 -14.00 17.10 -4.44
N ALA A 200 -13.83 18.15 -3.59
CA ALA A 200 -13.83 19.52 -4.06
C ALA A 200 -12.69 19.81 -5.05
N GLN A 201 -11.50 19.24 -4.82
CA GLN A 201 -10.38 19.33 -5.75
C GLN A 201 -10.68 18.63 -7.07
N GLY A 202 -11.24 17.41 -7.03
CA GLY A 202 -11.64 16.66 -8.22
C GLY A 202 -12.73 17.36 -9.03
N GLU A 203 -13.72 17.97 -8.37
CA GLU A 203 -14.76 18.77 -9.03
C GLU A 203 -14.18 20.01 -9.70
N LYS A 204 -13.28 20.73 -9.02
CA LYS A 204 -12.58 21.89 -9.57
C LYS A 204 -11.75 21.49 -10.80
N GLU A 205 -10.96 20.44 -10.70
CA GLU A 205 -10.12 19.97 -11.81
C GLU A 205 -10.98 19.49 -12.99
N SER A 206 -12.06 18.75 -12.72
CA SER A 206 -13.02 18.34 -13.74
C SER A 206 -13.69 19.52 -14.43
N ALA A 207 -14.05 20.57 -13.69
CA ALA A 207 -14.63 21.79 -14.25
C ALA A 207 -13.62 22.55 -15.14
N ILE A 208 -12.36 22.65 -14.71
CA ILE A 208 -11.29 23.27 -15.51
C ILE A 208 -11.07 22.49 -16.81
N LEU A 209 -10.89 21.17 -16.73
CA LEU A 209 -10.69 20.33 -17.91
C LEU A 209 -11.87 20.40 -18.90
N ARG A 210 -13.10 20.45 -18.40
CA ARG A 210 -14.29 20.64 -19.27
C ARG A 210 -14.25 21.99 -19.97
N ALA A 211 -13.98 23.08 -19.24
CA ALA A 211 -13.89 24.41 -19.82
C ALA A 211 -12.74 24.54 -20.85
N GLU A 212 -11.61 23.93 -20.59
CA GLU A 212 -10.50 23.86 -21.54
C GLU A 212 -10.86 23.04 -22.78
N GLY A 213 -11.51 21.89 -22.61
CA GLY A 213 -12.00 21.07 -23.71
C GLY A 213 -13.03 21.77 -24.58
N GLU A 214 -14.00 22.50 -23.98
CA GLU A 214 -14.98 23.33 -24.72
C GLU A 214 -14.28 24.47 -25.47
N LYS A 215 -13.33 25.14 -24.85
CA LYS A 215 -12.56 26.21 -25.51
C LYS A 215 -11.81 25.65 -26.73
N GLU A 216 -11.13 24.54 -26.57
CA GLU A 216 -10.38 23.90 -27.66
C GLU A 216 -11.31 23.41 -28.79
N ALA A 217 -12.45 22.83 -28.42
CA ALA A 217 -13.48 22.43 -29.41
C ALA A 217 -13.98 23.64 -30.21
N ARG A 218 -14.28 24.76 -29.56
CA ARG A 218 -14.73 26.01 -30.27
C ARG A 218 -13.63 26.58 -31.17
N ILE A 219 -12.35 26.53 -30.73
CA ILE A 219 -11.24 26.99 -31.57
C ILE A 219 -11.11 26.08 -32.79
N ARG A 220 -11.12 24.76 -32.65
CA ARG A 220 -11.05 23.81 -33.77
C ARG A 220 -12.25 23.94 -34.73
N GLU A 221 -13.46 24.18 -34.20
CA GLU A 221 -14.62 24.42 -35.01
C GLU A 221 -14.50 25.72 -35.82
N ALA A 222 -14.04 26.81 -35.20
CA ALA A 222 -13.83 28.09 -35.87
C ALA A 222 -12.73 28.00 -36.95
N GLU A 223 -11.64 27.30 -36.67
CA GLU A 223 -10.57 27.03 -37.64
C GLU A 223 -11.08 26.14 -38.78
N GLY A 224 -11.90 25.12 -38.47
CA GLY A 224 -12.54 24.30 -39.47
C GLY A 224 -13.50 25.09 -40.40
N MET A 225 -14.32 25.98 -39.83
CA MET A 225 -15.17 26.86 -40.62
C MET A 225 -14.40 27.85 -41.46
N LYS A 226 -13.31 28.43 -40.92
CA LYS A 226 -12.44 29.32 -41.68
C LYS A 226 -11.79 28.60 -42.88
N THR A 227 -11.20 27.41 -42.62
CA THR A 227 -10.57 26.63 -43.69
C THR A 227 -11.59 26.17 -44.77
N ALA A 228 -12.79 25.78 -44.34
CA ALA A 228 -13.89 25.45 -45.27
C ALA A 228 -14.30 26.64 -46.15
N GLN A 229 -14.45 27.83 -45.55
CA GLN A 229 -14.76 29.04 -46.30
C GLN A 229 -13.64 29.46 -47.27
N GLU A 230 -12.38 29.36 -46.84
CA GLU A 230 -11.22 29.64 -47.68
C GLU A 230 -11.14 28.68 -48.88
N LEU A 231 -11.35 27.38 -48.64
CA LEU A 231 -11.39 26.36 -49.70
C LEU A 231 -12.55 26.58 -50.66
N GLU A 232 -13.74 26.92 -50.11
CA GLU A 232 -14.90 27.21 -50.94
C GLU A 232 -14.69 28.49 -51.80
N ALA A 233 -14.13 29.54 -51.20
CA ALA A 233 -13.79 30.77 -51.93
C ALA A 233 -12.72 30.53 -53.00
N GLN A 234 -11.70 29.72 -52.70
CA GLN A 234 -10.68 29.33 -53.72
C GLN A 234 -11.32 28.50 -54.82
N GLY A 235 -12.16 27.53 -54.51
CA GLY A 235 -12.86 26.71 -55.47
C GLY A 235 -13.76 27.54 -56.40
N ARG A 236 -14.52 28.52 -55.83
CA ARG A 236 -15.35 29.46 -56.59
C ARG A 236 -14.46 30.34 -57.52
N ALA A 237 -13.38 30.90 -56.98
CA ALA A 237 -12.45 31.73 -57.79
C ALA A 237 -11.80 30.92 -58.92
N GLU A 238 -11.42 29.68 -58.68
CA GLU A 238 -10.86 28.79 -59.72
C GLU A 238 -11.90 28.39 -60.76
N ALA A 239 -13.14 28.08 -60.33
CA ALA A 239 -14.26 27.84 -61.26
C ALA A 239 -14.53 29.05 -62.14
N ILE A 240 -14.59 30.27 -61.58
CA ILE A 240 -14.79 31.51 -62.36
C ILE A 240 -13.61 31.70 -63.33
N ARG A 241 -12.37 31.43 -62.91
CA ARG A 241 -11.18 31.55 -63.73
C ARG A 241 -11.20 30.57 -64.90
N LEU A 242 -11.58 29.32 -64.67
CA LEU A 242 -11.72 28.29 -65.70
C LEU A 242 -12.83 28.63 -66.67
N VAL A 243 -13.97 29.09 -66.18
CA VAL A 243 -15.08 29.58 -67.06
C VAL A 243 -14.62 30.76 -67.93
N ALA A 244 -13.93 31.75 -67.32
CA ALA A 244 -13.39 32.90 -68.06
C ALA A 244 -12.35 32.52 -69.12
N GLN A 245 -11.48 31.53 -68.77
CA GLN A 245 -10.52 30.99 -69.75
C GLN A 245 -11.21 30.25 -70.90
N ALA A 246 -12.16 29.40 -70.61
CA ALA A 246 -12.97 28.71 -71.61
C ALA A 246 -13.72 29.67 -72.49
N GLU A 247 -14.31 30.76 -71.94
CA GLU A 247 -15.00 31.81 -72.69
C GLU A 247 -14.03 32.58 -73.59
N LYS A 248 -12.86 32.94 -73.07
CA LYS A 248 -11.78 33.57 -73.88
C LYS A 248 -11.36 32.70 -75.04
N GLU A 249 -11.17 31.43 -74.81
CA GLU A 249 -10.77 30.49 -75.90
C GLU A 249 -11.92 30.30 -76.86
N ARG A 250 -13.14 30.24 -76.42
CA ARG A 250 -14.33 30.21 -77.26
C ARG A 250 -14.44 31.45 -78.14
N ILE A 251 -14.22 32.66 -77.59
CA ILE A 251 -14.24 33.93 -78.37
C ILE A 251 -13.11 33.95 -79.39
N ARG A 252 -11.90 33.45 -79.01
CA ARG A 252 -10.77 33.38 -79.89
C ARG A 252 -11.04 32.45 -81.07
N LEU A 253 -11.57 31.27 -80.87
CA LEU A 253 -11.94 30.31 -81.89
C LEU A 253 -13.03 30.85 -82.82
N LEU A 254 -13.98 31.60 -82.29
CA LEU A 254 -15.05 32.28 -83.02
C LEU A 254 -14.51 33.41 -83.90
N THR A 255 -13.49 34.16 -83.48
CA THR A 255 -12.85 35.24 -84.19
C THR A 255 -11.99 34.70 -85.30
N GLU A 256 -11.25 33.61 -85.04
CA GLU A 256 -10.37 32.95 -86.08
C GLU A 256 -11.17 32.22 -87.15
N SER A 257 -12.41 31.83 -86.92
CA SER A 257 -13.26 31.09 -87.88
C SER A 257 -13.99 31.94 -88.87
N GLY A 258 -13.87 33.27 -88.84
CA GLY A 258 -14.35 34.16 -89.94
C GLY A 258 -15.90 34.08 -90.19
N LEU A 259 -16.70 33.99 -89.16
CA LEU A 259 -18.15 33.75 -89.23
C LEU A 259 -18.92 34.85 -89.91
N PRO A 260 -19.87 34.54 -90.78
CA PRO A 260 -20.70 35.51 -91.48
C PRO A 260 -21.66 36.21 -90.47
N PRO A 261 -22.11 37.46 -90.82
CA PRO A 261 -22.91 38.34 -89.95
C PRO A 261 -24.20 37.70 -89.39
N ASN A 262 -24.74 36.68 -90.01
CA ASN A 262 -26.01 36.04 -89.65
C ASN A 262 -25.85 35.15 -88.35
N VAL A 263 -24.63 34.70 -88.04
CA VAL A 263 -24.38 33.89 -86.83
C VAL A 263 -24.26 34.79 -85.57
N LEU A 264 -23.78 36.02 -85.79
CA LEU A 264 -23.75 37.03 -84.72
C LEU A 264 -25.14 37.39 -84.22
N ALA A 265 -26.11 37.53 -85.17
CA ALA A 265 -27.47 37.78 -84.87
C ALA A 265 -28.14 36.62 -84.12
N TYR A 266 -27.84 35.36 -84.52
CA TYR A 266 -28.42 34.20 -83.78
C TYR A 266 -27.87 34.11 -82.33
N ARG A 267 -26.67 34.51 -82.10
CA ARG A 267 -26.11 34.53 -80.71
C ARG A 267 -26.60 35.68 -79.86
N SER A 268 -27.00 36.81 -80.46
CA SER A 268 -27.67 37.86 -79.67
C SER A 268 -29.04 37.43 -79.18
N PHE A 269 -29.74 36.56 -79.94
CA PHE A 269 -30.98 35.95 -79.46
C PHE A 269 -30.75 34.89 -78.36
N GLU A 270 -29.72 34.07 -78.43
CA GLU A 270 -29.35 33.10 -77.34
C GLU A 270 -28.96 33.82 -76.04
N ALA A 271 -28.29 34.97 -76.12
CA ALA A 271 -27.94 35.79 -74.96
C ALA A 271 -29.20 36.47 -74.36
N LEU A 272 -30.17 36.85 -75.17
CA LEU A 272 -31.45 37.36 -74.71
C LEU A 272 -32.33 36.28 -74.07
N GLU A 273 -32.29 35.03 -74.58
CA GLU A 273 -32.97 33.88 -73.96
C GLU A 273 -32.44 33.57 -72.54
N LYS A 274 -31.13 33.59 -72.37
CA LYS A 274 -30.50 33.41 -71.05
C LYS A 274 -30.80 34.58 -70.08
N LEU A 275 -30.97 35.78 -70.60
CA LEU A 275 -31.38 36.91 -69.76
C LEU A 275 -32.90 36.84 -69.37
N ALA A 276 -33.68 36.16 -70.20
CA ALA A 276 -35.09 35.93 -69.90
C ALA A 276 -35.37 34.83 -68.88
N GLU A 277 -34.40 33.87 -68.69
CA GLU A 277 -34.42 32.83 -67.67
C GLU A 277 -34.02 33.36 -66.29
N GLY A 278 -33.40 34.54 -66.18
CA GLY A 278 -33.05 35.20 -64.93
C GLY A 278 -34.19 35.77 -64.17
N THR A 279 -34.33 35.54 -62.90
CA THR A 279 -35.38 36.00 -61.99
C THR A 279 -35.40 37.53 -61.72
N SER A 280 -34.63 38.33 -62.47
CA SER A 280 -34.50 39.78 -62.30
C SER A 280 -35.30 40.54 -63.36
N ASN A 281 -36.25 41.28 -62.88
CA ASN A 281 -37.33 41.98 -63.73
C ASN A 281 -36.85 43.33 -64.29
N THR A 282 -35.56 43.62 -64.44
CA THR A 282 -35.07 44.89 -64.97
C THR A 282 -34.00 44.65 -66.00
N VAL A 283 -34.32 44.87 -67.29
CA VAL A 283 -33.37 44.75 -68.42
C VAL A 283 -32.98 46.16 -68.89
N PHE A 284 -31.71 46.54 -68.66
CA PHE A 284 -31.15 47.77 -69.26
C PHE A 284 -30.70 47.49 -70.69
N VAL A 285 -31.42 48.04 -71.66
CA VAL A 285 -31.04 47.93 -73.06
C VAL A 285 -30.35 49.24 -73.50
N PRO A 286 -29.09 49.21 -73.95
CA PRO A 286 -28.43 50.41 -74.48
C PRO A 286 -29.13 50.93 -75.72
N THR A 287 -29.27 52.23 -75.84
CA THR A 287 -30.02 52.93 -76.91
C THR A 287 -29.49 52.64 -78.35
N SER A 288 -28.32 52.13 -78.53
CA SER A 288 -27.78 51.69 -79.84
C SER A 288 -28.39 50.37 -80.32
N ALA A 289 -29.08 49.64 -79.51
CA ALA A 289 -29.77 48.39 -79.88
C ALA A 289 -31.26 48.56 -80.10
N ALA A 290 -31.77 49.79 -79.97
CA ALA A 290 -33.22 50.11 -80.11
C ALA A 290 -33.70 49.94 -81.52
N ASP A 291 -32.90 50.16 -82.55
CA ASP A 291 -33.32 50.02 -83.94
C ASP A 291 -33.49 48.53 -84.40
N THR A 292 -32.93 47.61 -83.73
CA THR A 292 -33.18 46.17 -83.95
C THR A 292 -34.36 45.64 -83.15
N LEU A 293 -34.78 46.36 -82.11
CA LEU A 293 -35.95 46.00 -81.28
C LEU A 293 -37.28 46.52 -81.78
N ALA A 294 -37.25 47.47 -82.74
CA ALA A 294 -38.48 47.98 -83.33
C ALA A 294 -39.26 46.93 -84.14
N SER A 295 -38.58 45.88 -84.58
CA SER A 295 -39.14 44.68 -85.20
C SER A 295 -39.68 43.65 -84.23
N ALA A 296 -39.37 43.82 -82.94
CA ALA A 296 -39.73 42.90 -81.87
C ALA A 296 -40.96 43.40 -81.03
N GLY A 297 -41.62 44.51 -81.43
CA GLY A 297 -42.82 45.04 -80.79
C GLY A 297 -43.99 44.08 -80.76
N ALA A 298 -43.95 43.02 -81.53
CA ALA A 298 -44.95 41.94 -81.50
C ALA A 298 -44.78 40.97 -80.33
N LEU A 299 -43.61 40.89 -79.73
CA LEU A 299 -43.34 39.96 -78.58
C LEU A 299 -43.74 40.55 -77.24
N ALA A 300 -43.76 41.87 -77.06
CA ALA A 300 -44.20 42.55 -75.84
C ALA A 300 -45.69 42.34 -75.51
N GLN A 301 -46.54 42.11 -76.51
CA GLN A 301 -47.95 41.83 -76.28
C GLN A 301 -48.23 40.39 -75.90
N MET A 302 -47.36 39.43 -76.16
CA MET A 302 -47.50 38.03 -75.68
C MET A 302 -47.18 37.84 -74.19
N PHE A 303 -46.26 38.62 -73.69
CA PHE A 303 -45.89 38.50 -72.24
C PHE A 303 -46.88 39.09 -71.28
N ASN A 304 -47.73 40.08 -71.75
CA ASN A 304 -48.73 40.71 -70.90
C ASN A 304 -49.99 39.86 -70.72
N ARG A 305 -50.17 38.79 -71.50
CA ARG A 305 -51.37 37.94 -71.45
C ARG A 305 -51.17 36.72 -70.46
N GLN A 306 -50.00 36.44 -70.00
CA GLN A 306 -49.72 35.26 -69.15
C GLN A 306 -49.66 35.57 -67.64
N ASN A 307 -49.72 36.87 -67.24
CA ASN A 307 -49.63 37.27 -65.83
C ASN A 307 -50.97 37.68 -65.20
N GLY A 308 -52.10 37.43 -65.91
CA GLY A 308 -53.46 37.82 -65.48
C GLY A 308 -54.23 36.75 -64.70
N ASP A 309 -53.73 35.55 -64.60
CA ASP A 309 -54.51 34.38 -64.13
C ASP A 309 -54.01 33.61 -62.93
N LYS A 310 -53.26 34.26 -62.04
CA LYS A 310 -52.88 33.61 -60.75
C LYS A 310 -52.97 34.53 -59.51
N ASN A 311 -54.16 35.22 -59.41
CA ASN A 311 -54.42 35.86 -58.12
C ASN A 311 -55.91 35.80 -57.75
N GLN A 312 -56.49 34.63 -57.60
CA GLN A 312 -57.70 34.40 -56.85
C GLN A 312 -57.75 33.05 -56.19
N GLY A 313 -57.92 33.05 -54.90
CA GLY A 313 -58.30 31.92 -54.08
C GLY A 313 -57.18 31.54 -53.08
N THR A 314 -57.31 31.67 -51.88
CA THR A 314 -58.30 31.58 -50.79
C THR A 314 -57.41 31.65 -49.54
N GLY A 315 -57.59 32.37 -48.56
CA GLY A 315 -58.65 32.56 -47.60
C GLY A 315 -58.80 31.41 -46.62
N GLU A 316 -58.56 31.71 -45.35
CA GLU A 316 -59.04 30.98 -44.12
C GLU A 316 -58.51 29.62 -43.76
N SER A 317 -57.91 29.50 -42.63
CA SER A 317 -58.42 29.20 -41.31
C SER A 317 -57.46 28.24 -40.53
N LYS A 318 -57.34 28.65 -39.36
CA LYS A 318 -56.96 28.02 -38.04
C LYS A 318 -55.55 27.95 -37.68
#